data_0e82b274ede6347c5a7e7456dc17fe06
#
_entry.id   0e82b274ede6347c5a7e7456dc17fe06
#
_cell.length_a   1.000
_cell.length_b   1.000
_cell.length_c   1.000
_cell.angle_alpha   90.00
_cell.angle_beta   90.00
_cell.angle_gamma   90.00
#
_symmetry.space_group_name_H-M   'P 1'
#
loop_
_entity.id
_entity.type
_entity.pdbx_description
1 polymer ?
#
loop_
_entity_poly.entity_id
_entity_poly.type
_entity_poly.pdbx_seq_one_letter_code
_entity_poly.pdbx_strand_id
1 'polypeptide(L)'
;MRNKIGIFGGTFNPIHYGHLRAAEEVRERIGLEKVIFIPSCNPPLKAQEIARPEERYEMTRLAIDRNPFFDISDIECRRKGKSYTVETLSELKGLMPDKDIYLILGIDSFIEIPQWYRPEQLLEMTDFIVVSRPGFWFRELSDILGGLNLEDIDRGEIDLKESVLKTGRKVLLMNITSLNISATMIRNLVRMGRSIKYLLPESVEYYIISNRLYVKTEDRA
;
A
#
# COMPACT_ATOMS: atom_id res chain seq x y z
N MET A 1 10.96 14.34 -19.91
CA MET A 1 9.90 14.09 -18.90
C MET A 1 10.59 13.53 -17.67
N ARG A 2 10.18 13.93 -16.46
CA ARG A 2 10.69 13.29 -15.23
C ARG A 2 10.17 11.87 -15.16
N ASN A 3 10.99 10.96 -14.65
CA ASN A 3 10.57 9.57 -14.47
C ASN A 3 9.64 9.45 -13.26
N LYS A 4 8.50 8.79 -13.44
CA LYS A 4 7.47 8.61 -12.41
C LYS A 4 7.80 7.43 -11.51
N ILE A 5 7.75 7.62 -10.20
CA ILE A 5 7.98 6.58 -9.19
C ILE A 5 6.73 6.45 -8.32
N GLY A 6 6.25 5.21 -8.17
CA GLY A 6 5.18 4.90 -7.22
C GLY A 6 5.73 4.54 -5.85
N ILE A 7 5.19 5.12 -4.79
CA ILE A 7 5.49 4.74 -3.41
C ILE A 7 4.29 3.97 -2.87
N PHE A 8 4.50 2.72 -2.52
CA PHE A 8 3.47 1.86 -1.96
C PHE A 8 3.81 1.53 -0.50
N GLY A 9 3.35 2.40 0.40
CA GLY A 9 3.48 2.21 1.84
C GLY A 9 2.44 1.25 2.39
N GLY A 10 2.80 0.48 3.40
CA GLY A 10 1.86 -0.41 4.05
C GLY A 10 2.44 -1.20 5.20
N THR A 11 1.58 -1.75 6.06
CA THR A 11 2.04 -2.62 7.14
C THR A 11 2.56 -3.95 6.59
N PHE A 12 2.00 -4.47 5.49
CA PHE A 12 2.33 -5.75 4.85
C PHE A 12 2.47 -6.90 5.86
N ASN A 13 1.39 -7.20 6.55
CA ASN A 13 1.38 -8.16 7.68
C ASN A 13 0.42 -9.36 7.48
N PRO A 14 0.69 -10.26 6.51
CA PRO A 14 1.75 -10.22 5.49
C PRO A 14 1.37 -9.48 4.20
N ILE A 15 2.35 -9.29 3.31
CA ILE A 15 2.12 -8.98 1.91
C ILE A 15 1.39 -10.15 1.23
N HIS A 16 0.56 -9.85 0.20
CA HIS A 16 -0.23 -10.86 -0.51
C HIS A 16 -0.52 -10.45 -1.95
N TYR A 17 -1.09 -11.34 -2.74
CA TYR A 17 -1.36 -11.08 -4.16
C TYR A 17 -2.25 -9.86 -4.42
N GLY A 18 -3.15 -9.50 -3.51
CA GLY A 18 -3.91 -8.24 -3.62
C GLY A 18 -3.03 -7.00 -3.69
N HIS A 19 -1.96 -6.93 -2.86
CA HIS A 19 -1.00 -5.84 -2.92
C HIS A 19 -0.17 -5.87 -4.22
N LEU A 20 0.33 -7.04 -4.58
CA LEU A 20 1.20 -7.21 -5.74
C LEU A 20 0.47 -6.88 -7.04
N ARG A 21 -0.77 -7.34 -7.18
CA ARG A 21 -1.59 -7.08 -8.36
C ARG A 21 -1.93 -5.60 -8.49
N ALA A 22 -2.30 -4.95 -7.37
CA ALA A 22 -2.54 -3.50 -7.34
C ALA A 22 -1.31 -2.71 -7.81
N ALA A 23 -0.13 -3.04 -7.27
CA ALA A 23 1.12 -2.36 -7.63
C ALA A 23 1.45 -2.55 -9.12
N GLU A 24 1.27 -3.76 -9.67
CA GLU A 24 1.57 -4.05 -11.08
C GLU A 24 0.63 -3.33 -12.03
N GLU A 25 -0.68 -3.34 -11.78
CA GLU A 25 -1.64 -2.62 -12.61
C GLU A 25 -1.42 -1.10 -12.60
N VAL A 26 -1.12 -0.54 -11.42
CA VAL A 26 -0.76 0.88 -11.28
C VAL A 26 0.49 1.19 -12.09
N ARG A 27 1.55 0.39 -11.94
CA ARG A 27 2.80 0.58 -12.67
C ARG A 27 2.57 0.61 -14.18
N GLU A 28 1.87 -0.40 -14.69
CA GLU A 28 1.64 -0.58 -16.11
C GLU A 28 0.78 0.54 -16.70
N ARG A 29 -0.39 0.83 -16.09
CA ARG A 29 -1.36 1.79 -16.60
C ARG A 29 -0.91 3.24 -16.50
N ILE A 30 -0.16 3.61 -15.45
CA ILE A 30 0.34 4.98 -15.25
C ILE A 30 1.71 5.19 -15.89
N GLY A 31 2.37 4.10 -16.31
CA GLY A 31 3.72 4.14 -16.87
C GLY A 31 4.77 4.53 -15.84
N LEU A 32 4.67 3.97 -14.64
CA LEU A 32 5.68 4.18 -13.61
C LEU A 32 6.97 3.44 -13.99
N GLU A 33 8.10 4.09 -13.79
CA GLU A 33 9.43 3.48 -13.95
C GLU A 33 9.61 2.33 -12.94
N LYS A 34 9.22 2.59 -11.69
CA LYS A 34 9.27 1.63 -10.58
C LYS A 34 8.16 1.86 -9.57
N VAL A 35 7.84 0.82 -8.80
CA VAL A 35 7.08 0.91 -7.55
C VAL A 35 8.00 0.52 -6.40
N ILE A 36 8.18 1.41 -5.43
CA ILE A 36 8.96 1.17 -4.21
C ILE A 36 8.00 0.80 -3.08
N PHE A 37 8.11 -0.42 -2.59
CA PHE A 37 7.39 -0.89 -1.41
C PHE A 37 8.09 -0.39 -0.15
N ILE A 38 7.30 0.15 0.79
CA ILE A 38 7.81 0.64 2.08
C ILE A 38 7.02 -0.03 3.21
N PRO A 39 7.52 -1.15 3.74
CA PRO A 39 6.95 -1.77 4.92
C PRO A 39 7.08 -0.82 6.13
N SER A 40 5.93 -0.45 6.72
CA SER A 40 5.92 0.45 7.88
C SER A 40 6.65 -0.18 9.06
N CYS A 41 7.67 0.50 9.58
CA CYS A 41 8.48 -0.04 10.67
C CYS A 41 7.71 -0.02 12.01
N ASN A 42 7.16 1.14 12.36
CA ASN A 42 6.39 1.35 13.58
C ASN A 42 5.07 2.07 13.27
N PRO A 43 4.04 1.35 12.76
CA PRO A 43 2.80 1.97 12.32
C PRO A 43 2.05 2.64 13.48
N PRO A 44 1.60 3.91 13.32
CA PRO A 44 1.02 4.69 14.42
C PRO A 44 -0.34 4.17 14.92
N LEU A 45 -1.11 3.51 14.05
CA LEU A 45 -2.51 3.13 14.29
C LEU A 45 -2.73 1.65 14.62
N LYS A 46 -1.68 0.82 14.63
CA LYS A 46 -1.80 -0.63 14.86
C LYS A 46 -0.98 -1.07 16.05
N ALA A 47 -1.63 -1.52 17.11
CA ALA A 47 -1.00 -1.89 18.38
C ALA A 47 -0.92 -3.38 18.67
N GLN A 48 -1.62 -4.27 17.94
CA GLN A 48 -1.69 -5.69 18.29
C GLN A 48 -1.46 -6.62 17.09
N GLU A 49 -0.78 -7.76 17.35
CA GLU A 49 -0.60 -8.89 16.43
C GLU A 49 0.12 -8.55 15.10
N ILE A 50 1.12 -7.69 15.15
CA ILE A 50 1.95 -7.36 14.01
C ILE A 50 3.26 -8.16 14.12
N ALA A 51 3.64 -8.86 13.03
CA ALA A 51 4.96 -9.47 12.90
C ALA A 51 6.04 -8.37 13.00
N ARG A 52 7.23 -8.75 13.49
CA ARG A 52 8.34 -7.79 13.64
C ARG A 52 8.63 -7.07 12.32
N PRO A 53 9.13 -5.83 12.37
CA PRO A 53 9.45 -5.06 11.16
C PRO A 53 10.34 -5.82 10.18
N GLU A 54 11.36 -6.52 10.70
CA GLU A 54 12.31 -7.29 9.91
C GLU A 54 11.63 -8.46 9.18
N GLU A 55 10.67 -9.12 9.83
CA GLU A 55 9.90 -10.22 9.24
C GLU A 55 8.99 -9.71 8.11
N ARG A 56 8.35 -8.54 8.30
CA ARG A 56 7.48 -7.93 7.29
C ARG A 56 8.29 -7.39 6.10
N TYR A 57 9.45 -6.83 6.36
CA TYR A 57 10.39 -6.41 5.34
C TYR A 57 10.83 -7.62 4.51
N GLU A 58 11.26 -8.70 5.16
CA GLU A 58 11.72 -9.90 4.46
C GLU A 58 10.61 -10.56 3.64
N MET A 59 9.40 -10.69 4.19
CA MET A 59 8.25 -11.20 3.43
C MET A 59 7.96 -10.32 2.19
N THR A 60 8.08 -9.00 2.31
CA THR A 60 7.87 -8.09 1.18
C THR A 60 8.98 -8.25 0.15
N ARG A 61 10.24 -8.32 0.57
CA ARG A 61 11.39 -8.57 -0.30
C ARG A 61 11.24 -9.86 -1.09
N LEU A 62 10.90 -10.95 -0.41
CA LEU A 62 10.66 -12.27 -1.05
C LEU A 62 9.51 -12.23 -2.05
N ALA A 63 8.48 -11.42 -1.79
CA ALA A 63 7.31 -11.33 -2.65
C ALA A 63 7.59 -10.63 -3.97
N ILE A 64 8.51 -9.66 -3.98
CA ILE A 64 8.79 -8.81 -5.15
C ILE A 64 10.07 -9.19 -5.90
N ASP A 65 10.86 -10.11 -5.38
CA ASP A 65 12.21 -10.47 -5.84
C ASP A 65 12.32 -10.73 -7.37
N ARG A 66 11.26 -11.25 -7.99
CA ARG A 66 11.25 -11.58 -9.41
C ARG A 66 10.68 -10.50 -10.33
N ASN A 67 10.27 -9.36 -9.77
CA ASN A 67 9.74 -8.26 -10.59
C ASN A 67 10.78 -7.14 -10.70
N PRO A 68 11.37 -6.91 -11.90
CA PRO A 68 12.44 -5.92 -12.09
C PRO A 68 11.97 -4.47 -11.91
N PHE A 69 10.66 -4.24 -11.88
CA PHE A 69 10.05 -2.93 -11.69
C PHE A 69 9.65 -2.64 -10.24
N PHE A 70 9.79 -3.64 -9.35
CA PHE A 70 9.52 -3.47 -7.94
C PHE A 70 10.82 -3.34 -7.16
N ASP A 71 10.79 -2.45 -6.18
CA ASP A 71 11.90 -2.22 -5.28
C ASP A 71 11.37 -2.14 -3.84
N ILE A 72 12.25 -2.23 -2.85
CA ILE A 72 11.88 -2.15 -1.44
C ILE A 72 12.80 -1.18 -0.70
N SER A 73 12.25 -0.43 0.23
CA SER A 73 13.02 0.48 1.07
C SER A 73 12.72 0.27 2.55
N ASP A 74 13.78 0.27 3.35
CA ASP A 74 13.75 0.22 4.82
C ASP A 74 13.81 1.63 5.45
N ILE A 75 13.53 2.67 4.67
CA ILE A 75 13.68 4.08 5.05
C ILE A 75 13.00 4.41 6.39
N GLU A 76 11.83 3.83 6.66
CA GLU A 76 11.11 4.03 7.92
C GLU A 76 11.77 3.34 9.11
N CYS A 77 12.50 2.24 8.88
CA CYS A 77 13.21 1.51 9.92
C CYS A 77 14.54 2.18 10.32
N ARG A 78 15.08 3.06 9.49
CA ARG A 78 16.28 3.83 9.82
C ARG A 78 15.98 4.99 10.76
N ARG A 79 14.71 5.41 10.87
CA ARG A 79 14.29 6.48 11.78
C ARG A 79 13.82 5.92 13.12
N LYS A 80 14.08 6.67 14.19
CA LYS A 80 13.47 6.41 15.51
C LYS A 80 12.06 6.97 15.57
N GLY A 81 11.16 6.27 16.23
CA GLY A 81 9.80 6.74 16.45
C GLY A 81 8.76 6.08 15.56
N LYS A 82 7.63 6.74 15.34
CA LYS A 82 6.52 6.24 14.53
C LYS A 82 6.77 6.51 13.04
N SER A 83 6.24 5.63 12.21
CA SER A 83 6.32 5.72 10.74
C SER A 83 5.21 6.64 10.22
N TYR A 84 5.52 7.91 10.02
CA TYR A 84 4.58 8.88 9.44
C TYR A 84 4.86 9.07 7.95
N THR A 85 3.84 8.92 7.11
CA THR A 85 3.94 9.01 5.65
C THR A 85 4.51 10.35 5.17
N VAL A 86 4.13 11.45 5.81
CA VAL A 86 4.63 12.80 5.46
C VAL A 86 6.15 12.91 5.64
N GLU A 87 6.72 12.30 6.67
CA GLU A 87 8.17 12.29 6.92
C GLU A 87 8.88 11.39 5.92
N THR A 88 8.30 10.24 5.61
CA THR A 88 8.81 9.30 4.61
C THR A 88 8.89 9.94 3.23
N LEU A 89 7.82 10.62 2.80
CA LEU A 89 7.81 11.33 1.52
C LEU A 89 8.77 12.52 1.49
N SER A 90 8.92 13.23 2.61
CA SER A 90 9.88 14.34 2.70
C SER A 90 11.31 13.86 2.46
N GLU A 91 11.69 12.76 3.09
CA GLU A 91 13.00 12.14 2.92
C GLU A 91 13.21 11.61 1.49
N LEU A 92 12.22 10.90 0.94
CA LEU A 92 12.27 10.39 -0.44
C LEU A 92 12.42 11.50 -1.48
N LYS A 93 11.75 12.63 -1.30
CA LYS A 93 11.91 13.79 -2.19
C LYS A 93 13.31 14.39 -2.14
N GLY A 94 13.94 14.39 -0.96
CA GLY A 94 15.33 14.80 -0.82
C GLY A 94 16.30 13.83 -1.53
N LEU A 95 16.00 12.53 -1.49
CA LEU A 95 16.82 11.48 -2.14
C LEU A 95 16.61 11.39 -3.65
N MET A 96 15.42 11.78 -4.13
CA MET A 96 15.03 11.66 -5.54
C MET A 96 14.44 12.97 -6.08
N PRO A 97 15.19 14.10 -6.09
CA PRO A 97 14.66 15.44 -6.43
C PRO A 97 14.20 15.53 -7.89
N ASP A 98 14.71 14.69 -8.78
CA ASP A 98 14.40 14.69 -10.21
C ASP A 98 13.28 13.72 -10.60
N LYS A 99 12.65 13.04 -9.63
CA LYS A 99 11.56 12.10 -9.87
C LYS A 99 10.21 12.72 -9.53
N ASP A 100 9.18 12.33 -10.29
CA ASP A 100 7.78 12.60 -9.95
C ASP A 100 7.28 11.46 -9.07
N ILE A 101 7.07 11.75 -7.79
CA ILE A 101 6.64 10.76 -6.78
C ILE A 101 5.12 10.74 -6.69
N TYR A 102 4.54 9.54 -6.78
CA TYR A 102 3.12 9.25 -6.58
C TYR A 102 2.94 8.35 -5.36
N LEU A 103 2.07 8.74 -4.43
CA LEU A 103 1.69 7.87 -3.31
C LEU A 103 0.52 6.96 -3.73
N ILE A 104 0.73 5.65 -3.68
CA ILE A 104 -0.27 4.63 -4.01
C ILE A 104 -1.00 4.22 -2.73
N LEU A 105 -2.33 4.35 -2.74
CA LEU A 105 -3.21 4.05 -1.60
C LEU A 105 -4.47 3.32 -2.07
N GLY A 106 -5.03 2.46 -1.20
CA GLY A 106 -6.42 2.03 -1.36
C GLY A 106 -7.41 3.15 -0.98
N ILE A 107 -8.64 3.08 -1.48
CA ILE A 107 -9.72 4.04 -1.12
C ILE A 107 -9.85 4.18 0.40
N ASP A 108 -9.88 3.06 1.13
CA ASP A 108 -9.97 3.01 2.60
C ASP A 108 -8.92 3.88 3.28
N SER A 109 -7.68 3.78 2.83
CA SER A 109 -6.56 4.55 3.38
C SER A 109 -6.61 6.03 2.97
N PHE A 110 -7.10 6.35 1.78
CA PHE A 110 -7.23 7.74 1.31
C PHE A 110 -8.31 8.50 2.10
N ILE A 111 -9.44 7.84 2.40
CA ILE A 111 -10.51 8.39 3.27
C ILE A 111 -9.97 8.74 4.66
N GLU A 112 -9.02 7.96 5.18
CA GLU A 112 -8.44 8.16 6.51
C GLU A 112 -7.38 9.28 6.57
N ILE A 113 -6.91 9.81 5.43
CA ILE A 113 -5.85 10.85 5.40
C ILE A 113 -6.12 12.03 6.35
N PRO A 114 -7.34 12.56 6.49
CA PRO A 114 -7.60 13.65 7.43
C PRO A 114 -7.27 13.34 8.90
N GLN A 115 -7.16 12.06 9.27
CA GLN A 115 -6.79 11.59 10.61
C GLN A 115 -5.27 11.31 10.75
N TRP A 116 -4.52 11.43 9.65
CA TRP A 116 -3.10 11.15 9.65
C TRP A 116 -2.29 12.32 10.24
N TYR A 117 -1.04 12.05 10.54
CA TYR A 117 -0.12 13.09 11.04
C TYR A 117 0.18 14.11 9.95
N ARG A 118 -0.12 15.39 10.19
CA ARG A 118 0.06 16.53 9.28
C ARG A 118 -0.59 16.31 7.90
N PRO A 119 -1.91 16.09 7.85
CA PRO A 119 -2.59 15.71 6.61
C PRO A 119 -2.52 16.79 5.53
N GLU A 120 -2.60 18.07 5.90
CA GLU A 120 -2.51 19.19 4.95
C GLU A 120 -1.16 19.18 4.24
N GLN A 121 -0.07 19.02 5.01
CA GLN A 121 1.27 18.94 4.45
C GLN A 121 1.41 17.75 3.50
N LEU A 122 0.84 16.59 3.84
CA LEU A 122 0.84 15.41 2.98
C LEU A 122 0.12 15.68 1.66
N LEU A 123 -1.07 16.32 1.71
CA LEU A 123 -1.89 16.63 0.54
C LEU A 123 -1.27 17.71 -0.37
N GLU A 124 -0.32 18.50 0.13
CA GLU A 124 0.46 19.47 -0.65
C GLU A 124 1.73 18.88 -1.27
N MET A 125 2.21 17.79 -0.69
CA MET A 125 3.53 17.26 -1.05
C MET A 125 3.57 16.43 -2.31
N THR A 126 2.56 15.60 -2.57
CA THR A 126 2.65 14.57 -3.60
C THR A 126 1.37 14.43 -4.39
N ASP A 127 1.46 13.82 -5.55
CA ASP A 127 0.30 13.33 -6.30
C ASP A 127 -0.08 11.93 -5.79
N PHE A 128 -1.34 11.54 -5.99
CA PHE A 128 -1.90 10.31 -5.44
C PHE A 128 -2.40 9.39 -6.54
N ILE A 129 -2.26 8.10 -6.33
CA ILE A 129 -2.95 7.05 -7.08
C ILE A 129 -3.80 6.27 -6.08
N VAL A 130 -5.13 6.40 -6.22
CA VAL A 130 -6.09 5.77 -5.33
C VAL A 130 -6.74 4.60 -6.06
N VAL A 131 -6.49 3.38 -5.57
CA VAL A 131 -6.98 2.17 -6.20
C VAL A 131 -8.27 1.67 -5.54
N SER A 132 -9.14 1.05 -6.34
CA SER A 132 -10.37 0.41 -5.87
C SER A 132 -10.07 -0.70 -4.86
N ARG A 133 -11.00 -0.90 -3.91
CA ARG A 133 -10.89 -1.93 -2.90
C ARG A 133 -12.26 -2.54 -2.59
N PRO A 134 -12.38 -3.87 -2.43
CA PRO A 134 -13.64 -4.50 -2.05
C PRO A 134 -14.26 -3.86 -0.80
N GLY A 135 -15.53 -3.50 -0.88
CA GLY A 135 -16.28 -2.89 0.21
C GLY A 135 -16.19 -1.37 0.32
N PHE A 136 -15.46 -0.69 -0.59
CA PHE A 136 -15.34 0.76 -0.66
C PHE A 136 -15.69 1.28 -2.06
N TRP A 137 -16.19 2.52 -2.13
CA TRP A 137 -16.63 3.15 -3.36
C TRP A 137 -15.96 4.51 -3.56
N PHE A 138 -15.58 4.85 -4.78
CA PHE A 138 -14.96 6.14 -5.08
C PHE A 138 -15.89 7.32 -4.77
N ARG A 139 -17.21 7.17 -4.87
CA ARG A 139 -18.18 8.20 -4.48
C ARG A 139 -18.01 8.69 -3.03
N GLU A 140 -17.42 7.88 -2.14
CA GLU A 140 -17.10 8.28 -0.77
C GLU A 140 -16.03 9.38 -0.70
N LEU A 141 -15.29 9.59 -1.81
CA LEU A 141 -14.28 10.64 -1.95
C LEU A 141 -14.84 11.95 -2.52
N SER A 142 -16.14 12.00 -2.89
CA SER A 142 -16.73 13.15 -3.57
C SER A 142 -16.47 14.46 -2.85
N ASP A 143 -16.67 14.53 -1.53
CA ASP A 143 -16.47 15.74 -0.73
C ASP A 143 -14.99 16.17 -0.70
N ILE A 144 -14.07 15.23 -0.61
CA ILE A 144 -12.63 15.48 -0.63
C ILE A 144 -12.20 16.02 -2.00
N LEU A 145 -12.86 15.56 -3.07
CA LEU A 145 -12.58 15.89 -4.46
C LEU A 145 -13.50 17.02 -5.00
N GLY A 146 -14.06 17.84 -4.12
CA GLY A 146 -14.79 19.06 -4.50
C GLY A 146 -16.16 18.82 -5.13
N GLY A 147 -16.86 17.76 -4.77
CA GLY A 147 -18.20 17.42 -5.29
C GLY A 147 -18.17 16.71 -6.65
N LEU A 148 -17.04 16.11 -7.02
CA LEU A 148 -16.89 15.36 -8.26
C LEU A 148 -17.86 14.17 -8.32
N ASN A 149 -18.60 14.03 -9.43
CA ASN A 149 -19.40 12.83 -9.68
C ASN A 149 -18.45 11.64 -10.00
N LEU A 150 -18.56 10.57 -9.22
CA LEU A 150 -17.72 9.38 -9.28
C LEU A 150 -18.53 8.09 -9.54
N GLU A 151 -19.79 8.21 -9.96
CA GLU A 151 -20.62 7.05 -10.23
C GLU A 151 -20.17 6.24 -11.45
N ASP A 152 -19.61 6.91 -12.46
CA ASP A 152 -19.11 6.29 -13.68
C ASP A 152 -17.97 5.30 -13.39
N ILE A 153 -17.01 5.68 -12.55
CA ILE A 153 -15.92 4.79 -12.15
C ILE A 153 -16.39 3.70 -11.19
N ASP A 154 -17.34 3.99 -10.29
CA ASP A 154 -17.93 2.99 -9.39
C ASP A 154 -18.73 1.92 -10.13
N ARG A 155 -19.39 2.29 -11.25
CA ARG A 155 -20.11 1.35 -12.12
C ARG A 155 -19.19 0.59 -13.09
N GLY A 156 -17.90 0.93 -13.13
CA GLY A 156 -16.94 0.33 -14.05
C GLY A 156 -17.12 0.77 -15.50
N GLU A 157 -17.80 1.90 -15.74
CA GLU A 157 -17.92 2.50 -17.08
C GLU A 157 -16.59 3.08 -17.55
N ILE A 158 -15.75 3.51 -16.61
CA ILE A 158 -14.37 3.93 -16.82
C ILE A 158 -13.46 3.29 -15.76
N ASP A 159 -12.22 3.00 -16.14
CA ASP A 159 -11.24 2.38 -15.25
C ASP A 159 -10.29 3.39 -14.60
N LEU A 160 -10.20 4.59 -15.13
CA LEU A 160 -9.29 5.64 -14.66
C LEU A 160 -9.97 7.00 -14.74
N LYS A 161 -9.90 7.76 -13.65
CA LYS A 161 -10.39 9.13 -13.58
C LYS A 161 -9.37 10.03 -12.90
N GLU A 162 -9.00 11.13 -13.55
CA GLU A 162 -8.12 12.14 -12.97
C GLU A 162 -8.95 13.23 -12.26
N SER A 163 -8.50 13.65 -11.10
CA SER A 163 -9.01 14.79 -10.35
C SER A 163 -7.85 15.61 -9.80
N VAL A 164 -8.17 16.81 -9.28
CA VAL A 164 -7.19 17.71 -8.68
C VAL A 164 -7.71 18.16 -7.31
N LEU A 165 -6.87 18.03 -6.30
CA LEU A 165 -7.16 18.53 -4.96
C LEU A 165 -7.14 20.07 -4.92
N LYS A 166 -7.74 20.66 -3.90
CA LYS A 166 -7.65 22.13 -3.64
C LYS A 166 -6.21 22.62 -3.52
N THR A 167 -5.28 21.74 -3.19
CA THR A 167 -3.83 22.00 -3.13
C THR A 167 -3.14 22.05 -4.50
N GLY A 168 -3.86 21.75 -5.58
CA GLY A 168 -3.32 21.64 -6.94
C GLY A 168 -2.65 20.28 -7.24
N ARG A 169 -2.63 19.34 -6.28
CA ARG A 169 -2.10 17.98 -6.50
C ARG A 169 -3.10 17.08 -7.21
N LYS A 170 -2.57 16.20 -8.07
CA LYS A 170 -3.37 15.25 -8.83
C LYS A 170 -3.77 14.06 -7.99
N VAL A 171 -4.98 13.57 -8.23
CA VAL A 171 -5.48 12.29 -7.72
C VAL A 171 -5.95 11.47 -8.91
N LEU A 172 -5.30 10.35 -9.14
CA LEU A 172 -5.67 9.37 -10.15
C LEU A 172 -6.47 8.26 -9.46
N LEU A 173 -7.78 8.20 -9.71
CA LEU A 173 -8.67 7.16 -9.23
C LEU A 173 -8.63 6.00 -10.22
N MET A 174 -8.36 4.77 -9.78
CA MET A 174 -8.16 3.65 -10.68
C MET A 174 -8.86 2.38 -10.22
N ASN A 175 -9.75 1.85 -11.06
CA ASN A 175 -10.27 0.50 -10.89
C ASN A 175 -9.18 -0.52 -11.23
N ILE A 176 -8.98 -1.46 -10.33
CA ILE A 176 -8.01 -2.54 -10.48
C ILE A 176 -8.69 -3.91 -10.34
N THR A 177 -8.02 -4.96 -10.79
CA THR A 177 -8.49 -6.33 -10.59
C THR A 177 -8.73 -6.58 -9.10
N SER A 178 -10.00 -6.81 -8.75
CA SER A 178 -10.40 -7.04 -7.36
C SER A 178 -10.03 -8.45 -6.93
N LEU A 179 -9.06 -8.56 -6.03
CA LEU A 179 -8.73 -9.79 -5.33
C LEU A 179 -9.21 -9.68 -3.88
N ASN A 180 -10.23 -10.46 -3.53
CA ASN A 180 -10.76 -10.47 -2.17
C ASN A 180 -9.83 -11.23 -1.20
N ILE A 181 -8.62 -10.71 -1.06
CA ILE A 181 -7.57 -11.23 -0.18
C ILE A 181 -7.19 -10.15 0.83
N SER A 182 -7.18 -10.49 2.12
CA SER A 182 -6.71 -9.57 3.15
C SER A 182 -5.67 -10.22 4.07
N ALA A 183 -4.74 -9.42 4.59
CA ALA A 183 -3.75 -9.87 5.55
C ALA A 183 -4.40 -10.47 6.82
N THR A 184 -5.52 -9.91 7.27
CA THR A 184 -6.28 -10.43 8.41
C THR A 184 -6.85 -11.82 8.13
N MET A 185 -7.41 -12.04 6.93
CA MET A 185 -7.87 -13.37 6.50
C MET A 185 -6.72 -14.39 6.53
N ILE A 186 -5.57 -14.03 5.99
CA ILE A 186 -4.38 -14.92 5.96
C ILE A 186 -3.95 -15.28 7.38
N ARG A 187 -3.80 -14.29 8.28
CA ARG A 187 -3.43 -14.57 9.67
C ARG A 187 -4.43 -15.48 10.39
N ASN A 188 -5.72 -15.29 10.14
CA ASN A 188 -6.76 -16.14 10.73
C ASN A 188 -6.70 -17.59 10.20
N LEU A 189 -6.43 -17.78 8.90
CA LEU A 189 -6.24 -19.12 8.34
C LEU A 189 -5.05 -19.83 8.98
N VAL A 190 -3.91 -19.14 9.16
CA VAL A 190 -2.74 -19.72 9.85
C VAL A 190 -3.08 -20.14 11.27
N ARG A 191 -3.78 -19.28 12.06
CA ARG A 191 -4.22 -19.60 13.42
C ARG A 191 -5.13 -20.82 13.50
N MET A 192 -5.90 -21.07 12.44
CA MET A 192 -6.81 -22.21 12.34
C MET A 192 -6.12 -23.47 11.76
N GLY A 193 -4.82 -23.42 11.49
CA GLY A 193 -4.09 -24.50 10.82
C GLY A 193 -4.57 -24.77 9.39
N ARG A 194 -5.19 -23.78 8.73
CA ARG A 194 -5.71 -23.89 7.37
C ARG A 194 -4.70 -23.38 6.35
N SER A 195 -4.79 -23.90 5.12
CA SER A 195 -3.92 -23.51 4.00
C SER A 195 -4.07 -22.03 3.65
N ILE A 196 -2.94 -21.39 3.42
CA ILE A 196 -2.82 -20.03 2.87
C ILE A 196 -2.28 -20.05 1.42
N LYS A 197 -2.17 -21.24 0.83
CA LYS A 197 -1.65 -21.45 -0.51
C LYS A 197 -2.46 -20.64 -1.53
N TYR A 198 -1.76 -20.04 -2.49
CA TYR A 198 -2.34 -19.19 -3.54
C TYR A 198 -2.97 -17.87 -3.09
N LEU A 199 -2.82 -17.46 -1.83
CA LEU A 199 -3.21 -16.13 -1.36
C LEU A 199 -2.04 -15.15 -1.39
N LEU A 200 -0.82 -15.68 -1.40
CA LEU A 200 0.46 -14.95 -1.43
C LEU A 200 1.52 -15.78 -2.16
N PRO A 201 2.67 -15.20 -2.52
CA PRO A 201 3.76 -15.94 -3.15
C PRO A 201 4.25 -17.12 -2.31
N GLU A 202 4.63 -18.19 -2.96
CA GLU A 202 5.10 -19.43 -2.30
C GLU A 202 6.31 -19.18 -1.39
N SER A 203 7.22 -18.26 -1.78
CA SER A 203 8.34 -17.83 -0.94
C SER A 203 7.90 -17.22 0.38
N VAL A 204 6.80 -16.44 0.37
CA VAL A 204 6.23 -15.83 1.58
C VAL A 204 5.48 -16.86 2.41
N GLU A 205 4.72 -17.78 1.77
CA GLU A 205 4.09 -18.92 2.45
C GLU A 205 5.12 -19.74 3.22
N TYR A 206 6.20 -20.13 2.54
CA TYR A 206 7.29 -20.88 3.14
C TYR A 206 7.91 -20.12 4.32
N TYR A 207 8.15 -18.82 4.18
CA TYR A 207 8.70 -17.99 5.24
C TYR A 207 7.78 -17.94 6.47
N ILE A 208 6.47 -17.78 6.28
CA ILE A 208 5.48 -17.76 7.37
C ILE A 208 5.49 -19.09 8.12
N ILE A 209 5.47 -20.21 7.41
CA ILE A 209 5.42 -21.55 8.00
C ILE A 209 6.72 -21.87 8.74
N SER A 210 7.87 -21.65 8.10
CA SER A 210 9.19 -21.96 8.67
C SER A 210 9.51 -21.15 9.92
N ASN A 211 9.04 -19.89 9.99
CA ASN A 211 9.24 -19.02 11.15
C ASN A 211 8.08 -19.04 12.14
N ARG A 212 7.12 -19.94 11.96
CA ARG A 212 5.91 -20.07 12.82
C ARG A 212 5.22 -18.72 13.08
N LEU A 213 5.13 -17.87 12.04
CA LEU A 213 4.47 -16.57 12.16
C LEU A 213 2.95 -16.77 12.26
N TYR A 214 2.30 -15.92 13.02
CA TYR A 214 0.84 -15.85 13.18
C TYR A 214 0.19 -17.09 13.82
N VAL A 215 0.93 -18.09 14.27
CA VAL A 215 0.39 -19.22 15.05
C VAL A 215 -0.05 -18.75 16.45
N LYS A 216 -0.92 -19.52 17.11
CA LYS A 216 -1.31 -19.24 18.49
C LYS A 216 -0.10 -19.28 19.42
N THR A 217 -0.13 -18.48 20.47
CA THR A 217 1.00 -18.35 21.43
C THR A 217 1.31 -19.70 22.10
N GLU A 218 0.30 -20.56 22.29
CA GLU A 218 0.41 -21.90 22.86
C GLU A 218 1.18 -22.88 21.95
N ASP A 219 1.20 -22.64 20.63
CA ASP A 219 1.86 -23.48 19.62
C ASP A 219 3.29 -23.03 19.28
N ARG A 220 3.82 -22.00 19.98
CA ARG A 220 5.17 -21.47 19.76
C ARG A 220 6.28 -22.17 20.55
N ALA A 221 5.92 -23.17 21.40
CA ALA A 221 6.87 -23.95 22.19
C ALA A 221 7.60 -25.02 21.37
#